data_4df8be95f6c19b6b109031c46e85bc88
#
_entry.id   4df8be95f6c19b6b109031c46e85bc88
#
_cell.length_a   1.000
_cell.length_b   1.000
_cell.length_c   1.000
_cell.angle_alpha   90.00
_cell.angle_beta   90.00
_cell.angle_gamma   90.00
#
_symmetry.space_group_name_H-M   'P 1'
#
loop_
_entity.id
_entity.type
_entity.pdbx_description
1 polymer ?
#
loop_
_entity_poly.entity_id
_entity_poly.type
_entity_poly.pdbx_seq_one_letter_code
_entity_poly.pdbx_strand_id
1 'polypeptide(L)'
;MHLKTLREAPKEADLVSHKLLVRANLIRKLAAGIYGFMPLGWRSVRKIEQIVREEMDRIGGQEIHMPHVNPAELWKESGRWYAYGPELWRIQDRGGRDFILNPTCEEVFTDIVRSEVSSYRELPMTLYHIQFKYRDEARPRYGLMRSREFIMKDAYSFDRDPEGLDESYMAEWGAYERMFTRCGLNFRVVEADNGPIGGSRSHEFSALSDVGESELAFCTECDYAATIERAECTDDAPVVEEMEELKEVFTPGTKTIEDVCNYLELPVEKSIKALMFVTYDDDLNPAEYVAAFVRGDRQLNMIKLVNALGIPEHYIEFADEEAMGAVTGCVGGFTGPVGLKNCRIVVDSELVGTVNMCAGANKEDHHQTGVCYGRDYVGDIVTDIKVLAEGDRCPRCGKPIKHSRGIEVGQIFKLGTKYSDSMNAMYKDEQGNDCVYHMGCYGVGVTRTLQAVIEQNNDEHGIIWPVSVAPYEVIVTVVNPADEAQMNLAASIEEELEKKGIEVLVDDRDERPGVKFKDADLIGIPVRITVGKLAGEGKVEYKLRRESEMSVMTSADAVQAAVDLVLAERFGM
;
A
#
# COMPACT_ATOMS: atom_id res chain seq x y z
N MET A 1 32.18 12.10 6.79
CA MET A 1 31.06 11.70 5.87
C MET A 1 30.67 12.88 4.98
N HIS A 2 30.32 12.65 3.71
CA HIS A 2 29.86 13.75 2.83
C HIS A 2 28.39 14.05 3.18
N LEU A 3 28.14 15.13 3.90
CA LEU A 3 26.83 15.63 4.26
C LEU A 3 26.62 17.00 3.60
N LYS A 4 25.76 17.06 2.59
CA LYS A 4 25.37 18.31 1.95
C LYS A 4 23.85 18.42 1.93
N THR A 5 23.30 19.07 2.95
CA THR A 5 21.88 19.41 3.02
C THR A 5 21.49 20.42 1.94
N LEU A 6 20.22 20.48 1.60
CA LEU A 6 19.67 21.48 0.69
C LEU A 6 18.80 22.47 1.47
N ARG A 7 18.92 23.77 1.13
CA ARG A 7 18.06 24.82 1.70
C ARG A 7 16.63 24.68 1.23
N GLU A 8 16.44 24.40 -0.06
CA GLU A 8 15.13 24.30 -0.70
C GLU A 8 14.90 22.88 -1.22
N ALA A 9 13.66 22.45 -1.21
CA ALA A 9 13.25 21.20 -1.83
C ALA A 9 13.12 21.37 -3.36
N PRO A 10 13.31 20.30 -4.14
CA PRO A 10 12.98 20.31 -5.56
C PRO A 10 11.49 20.62 -5.77
N LYS A 11 11.15 21.31 -6.88
CA LYS A 11 9.77 21.71 -7.18
C LYS A 11 8.81 20.53 -7.32
N GLU A 12 9.31 19.38 -7.74
CA GLU A 12 8.57 18.14 -7.92
C GLU A 12 8.32 17.36 -6.61
N ALA A 13 8.88 17.80 -5.50
CA ALA A 13 8.63 17.18 -4.19
C ALA A 13 7.39 17.81 -3.56
N ASP A 14 6.27 17.09 -3.60
CA ASP A 14 4.99 17.58 -3.08
C ASP A 14 4.81 17.28 -1.59
N LEU A 15 5.06 16.03 -1.17
CA LEU A 15 4.90 15.59 0.21
C LEU A 15 6.01 16.12 1.13
N VAL A 16 5.69 16.32 2.40
CA VAL A 16 6.64 16.76 3.42
C VAL A 16 7.79 15.76 3.54
N SER A 17 7.51 14.47 3.63
CA SER A 17 8.52 13.41 3.70
C SER A 17 9.45 13.40 2.49
N HIS A 18 8.92 13.56 1.27
CA HIS A 18 9.73 13.62 0.05
C HIS A 18 10.67 14.84 0.07
N LYS A 19 10.14 16.01 0.49
CA LYS A 19 10.98 17.23 0.66
C LYS A 19 12.11 17.00 1.66
N LEU A 20 11.81 16.39 2.79
CA LEU A 20 12.77 16.12 3.85
C LEU A 20 13.82 15.09 3.43
N LEU A 21 13.41 13.99 2.78
CA LEU A 21 14.34 12.98 2.23
C LEU A 21 15.41 13.60 1.32
N VAL A 22 15.01 14.51 0.44
CA VAL A 22 15.94 15.17 -0.49
C VAL A 22 16.74 16.26 0.20
N ARG A 23 16.12 17.10 1.05
CA ARG A 23 16.80 18.19 1.74
C ARG A 23 17.83 17.70 2.76
N ALA A 24 17.48 16.67 3.54
CA ALA A 24 18.40 16.05 4.51
C ALA A 24 19.48 15.16 3.86
N ASN A 25 19.52 15.10 2.53
CA ASN A 25 20.48 14.28 1.76
C ASN A 25 20.38 12.77 2.06
N LEU A 26 19.16 12.26 2.20
CA LEU A 26 18.91 10.84 2.39
C LEU A 26 18.79 10.10 1.06
N ILE A 27 18.22 10.76 0.04
CA ILE A 27 18.08 10.23 -1.32
C ILE A 27 18.47 11.25 -2.39
N ARG A 28 18.79 10.76 -3.59
CA ARG A 28 18.97 11.55 -4.81
C ARG A 28 18.21 10.92 -5.97
N LYS A 29 17.45 11.73 -6.67
CA LYS A 29 16.72 11.31 -7.87
C LYS A 29 17.67 11.13 -9.05
N LEU A 30 17.60 9.98 -9.72
CA LEU A 30 18.31 9.70 -10.97
C LEU A 30 17.35 9.82 -12.16
N ALA A 31 16.14 9.28 -12.02
CA ALA A 31 15.06 9.39 -12.99
C ALA A 31 13.70 9.39 -12.26
N ALA A 32 12.61 9.51 -13.00
CA ALA A 32 11.27 9.43 -12.41
C ALA A 32 11.05 8.05 -11.76
N GLY A 33 10.81 8.01 -10.44
CA GLY A 33 10.63 6.78 -9.67
C GLY A 33 11.91 5.97 -9.42
N ILE A 34 13.11 6.52 -9.72
CA ILE A 34 14.40 5.86 -9.50
C ILE A 34 15.28 6.78 -8.65
N TYR A 35 15.68 6.28 -7.47
CA TYR A 35 16.42 7.06 -6.46
C TYR A 35 17.65 6.30 -5.98
N GLY A 36 18.77 7.02 -5.85
CA GLY A 36 19.93 6.54 -5.12
C GLY A 36 19.86 6.92 -3.64
N PHE A 37 20.23 6.01 -2.76
CA PHE A 37 20.32 6.26 -1.33
C PHE A 37 21.67 6.85 -0.96
N MET A 38 21.66 7.96 -0.24
CA MET A 38 22.84 8.59 0.30
C MET A 38 23.21 7.96 1.66
N PRO A 39 24.42 8.18 2.20
CA PRO A 39 24.90 7.47 3.38
C PRO A 39 23.93 7.44 4.57
N LEU A 40 23.27 8.56 4.91
CA LEU A 40 22.31 8.61 6.01
C LEU A 40 21.04 7.80 5.68
N GLY A 41 20.49 7.99 4.47
CA GLY A 41 19.29 7.25 4.06
C GLY A 41 19.54 5.75 4.01
N TRP A 42 20.71 5.34 3.52
CA TRP A 42 21.07 3.93 3.47
C TRP A 42 21.23 3.30 4.85
N ARG A 43 21.75 4.05 5.84
CA ARG A 43 21.82 3.56 7.22
C ARG A 43 20.43 3.29 7.81
N SER A 44 19.48 4.20 7.59
CA SER A 44 18.09 4.01 8.06
C SER A 44 17.40 2.84 7.34
N VAL A 45 17.58 2.68 6.02
CA VAL A 45 17.08 1.51 5.28
C VAL A 45 17.60 0.21 5.91
N ARG A 46 18.91 0.11 6.16
CA ARG A 46 19.52 -1.08 6.76
C ARG A 46 19.01 -1.38 8.17
N LYS A 47 18.67 -0.36 8.97
CA LYS A 47 18.06 -0.56 10.29
C LYS A 47 16.64 -1.13 10.16
N ILE A 48 15.85 -0.64 9.22
CA ILE A 48 14.54 -1.21 8.92
C ILE A 48 14.68 -2.66 8.44
N GLU A 49 15.60 -2.95 7.51
CA GLU A 49 15.90 -4.31 7.08
C GLU A 49 16.30 -5.23 8.24
N GLN A 50 17.08 -4.71 9.20
CA GLN A 50 17.49 -5.49 10.37
C GLN A 50 16.30 -5.80 11.30
N ILE A 51 15.42 -4.85 11.53
CA ILE A 51 14.17 -5.07 12.28
C ILE A 51 13.34 -6.15 11.59
N VAL A 52 13.22 -6.09 10.27
CA VAL A 52 12.48 -7.07 9.48
C VAL A 52 13.10 -8.46 9.63
N ARG A 53 14.43 -8.62 9.51
CA ARG A 53 15.13 -9.90 9.71
C ARG A 53 14.86 -10.49 11.08
N GLU A 54 15.02 -9.69 12.12
CA GLU A 54 14.82 -10.15 13.50
C GLU A 54 13.41 -10.66 13.76
N GLU A 55 12.39 -10.02 13.18
CA GLU A 55 11.00 -10.47 13.35
C GLU A 55 10.67 -11.67 12.45
N MET A 56 11.27 -11.78 11.27
CA MET A 56 11.15 -12.98 10.43
C MET A 56 11.85 -14.19 11.06
N ASP A 57 13.07 -14.03 11.56
CA ASP A 57 13.81 -15.10 12.24
C ASP A 57 13.05 -15.58 13.50
N ARG A 58 12.38 -14.65 14.22
CA ARG A 58 11.56 -14.98 15.41
C ARG A 58 10.41 -15.93 15.10
N ILE A 59 9.82 -15.85 13.91
CA ILE A 59 8.74 -16.75 13.47
C ILE A 59 9.25 -17.98 12.70
N GLY A 60 10.57 -18.17 12.61
CA GLY A 60 11.19 -19.31 11.93
C GLY A 60 11.34 -19.14 10.41
N GLY A 61 11.20 -17.93 9.89
CA GLY A 61 11.47 -17.62 8.49
C GLY A 61 12.96 -17.82 8.15
N GLN A 62 13.24 -18.32 6.94
CA GLN A 62 14.59 -18.58 6.45
C GLN A 62 14.95 -17.60 5.33
N GLU A 63 16.01 -16.79 5.54
CA GLU A 63 16.45 -15.84 4.52
C GLU A 63 17.20 -16.55 3.39
N ILE A 64 16.76 -16.33 2.14
CA ILE A 64 17.47 -16.77 0.94
C ILE A 64 17.65 -15.56 0.02
N HIS A 65 18.37 -15.70 -1.09
CA HIS A 65 18.56 -14.60 -2.03
C HIS A 65 18.35 -15.06 -3.48
N MET A 66 17.26 -14.62 -4.11
CA MET A 66 16.89 -14.98 -5.47
C MET A 66 17.43 -13.98 -6.50
N PRO A 67 17.61 -14.39 -7.77
CA PRO A 67 18.00 -13.48 -8.86
C PRO A 67 16.95 -12.39 -9.11
N HIS A 68 17.39 -11.20 -9.53
CA HIS A 68 16.50 -10.12 -9.96
C HIS A 68 15.89 -10.34 -11.35
N VAL A 69 16.65 -11.03 -12.22
CA VAL A 69 16.22 -11.35 -13.58
C VAL A 69 15.70 -12.76 -13.60
N ASN A 70 14.45 -12.93 -13.97
CA ASN A 70 13.83 -14.25 -14.03
C ASN A 70 13.40 -14.62 -15.46
N PRO A 71 13.44 -15.92 -15.80
CA PRO A 71 12.97 -16.39 -17.09
C PRO A 71 11.45 -16.23 -17.21
N ALA A 72 10.99 -15.81 -18.40
CA ALA A 72 9.57 -15.61 -18.67
C ALA A 72 8.74 -16.91 -18.57
N GLU A 73 9.40 -18.06 -18.71
CA GLU A 73 8.76 -19.38 -18.67
C GLU A 73 8.00 -19.61 -17.37
N LEU A 74 8.57 -19.22 -16.21
CA LEU A 74 7.92 -19.35 -14.90
C LEU A 74 6.63 -18.50 -14.84
N TRP A 75 6.68 -17.30 -15.37
CA TRP A 75 5.56 -16.36 -15.42
C TRP A 75 4.48 -16.80 -16.42
N LYS A 76 4.87 -17.47 -17.50
CA LYS A 76 3.94 -18.09 -18.46
C LYS A 76 3.26 -19.32 -17.84
N GLU A 77 4.00 -20.12 -17.06
CA GLU A 77 3.49 -21.28 -16.32
C GLU A 77 2.42 -20.90 -15.30
N SER A 78 2.64 -19.82 -14.53
CA SER A 78 1.66 -19.29 -13.57
C SER A 78 0.47 -18.56 -14.24
N GLY A 79 0.58 -18.23 -15.52
CA GLY A 79 -0.39 -17.41 -16.27
C GLY A 79 -0.21 -15.89 -16.04
N ARG A 80 0.65 -15.47 -15.12
CA ARG A 80 0.82 -14.04 -14.79
C ARG A 80 1.57 -13.23 -15.84
N TRP A 81 2.26 -13.86 -16.77
CA TRP A 81 2.87 -13.16 -17.91
C TRP A 81 1.87 -12.25 -18.63
N TYR A 82 0.62 -12.70 -18.75
CA TYR A 82 -0.47 -11.95 -19.38
C TYR A 82 -1.29 -11.15 -18.36
N ALA A 83 -1.64 -11.77 -17.25
CA ALA A 83 -2.54 -11.20 -16.25
C ALA A 83 -1.94 -10.05 -15.40
N TYR A 84 -0.59 -9.93 -15.29
CA TYR A 84 0.04 -8.88 -14.48
C TYR A 84 -0.08 -7.48 -15.13
N GLY A 85 -0.27 -7.42 -16.43
CA GLY A 85 -0.44 -6.16 -17.14
C GLY A 85 0.85 -5.43 -17.51
N PRO A 86 0.75 -4.13 -17.83
CA PRO A 86 1.87 -3.33 -18.36
C PRO A 86 2.94 -2.98 -17.34
N GLU A 87 2.67 -3.09 -16.05
CA GLU A 87 3.65 -2.82 -14.99
C GLU A 87 4.75 -3.87 -14.89
N LEU A 88 4.58 -5.03 -15.53
CA LEU A 88 5.61 -6.06 -15.61
C LEU A 88 6.74 -5.62 -16.54
N TRP A 89 7.93 -5.39 -16.00
CA TRP A 89 9.10 -5.02 -16.80
C TRP A 89 9.65 -6.24 -17.56
N ARG A 90 9.32 -6.34 -18.84
CA ARG A 90 9.75 -7.39 -19.75
C ARG A 90 11.02 -6.96 -20.46
N ILE A 91 12.02 -7.85 -20.50
CA ILE A 91 13.32 -7.62 -21.17
C ILE A 91 13.68 -8.83 -22.02
N GLN A 92 14.60 -8.65 -22.96
CA GLN A 92 15.13 -9.73 -23.77
C GLN A 92 16.65 -9.81 -23.65
N ASP A 93 17.20 -11.03 -23.62
CA ASP A 93 18.62 -11.24 -23.75
C ASP A 93 19.10 -11.08 -25.21
N ARG A 94 20.41 -11.17 -25.42
CA ARG A 94 21.00 -11.07 -26.78
C ARG A 94 20.56 -12.19 -27.71
N GLY A 95 20.06 -13.30 -27.18
CA GLY A 95 19.55 -14.44 -27.93
C GLY A 95 18.06 -14.32 -28.26
N GLY A 96 17.39 -13.23 -27.83
CA GLY A 96 15.96 -13.02 -28.04
C GLY A 96 15.07 -13.80 -27.06
N ARG A 97 15.62 -14.32 -25.95
CA ARG A 97 14.82 -14.98 -24.92
C ARG A 97 14.21 -13.94 -23.98
N ASP A 98 12.95 -14.14 -23.63
CA ASP A 98 12.22 -13.25 -22.75
C ASP A 98 12.60 -13.49 -21.28
N PHE A 99 12.77 -12.40 -20.55
CA PHE A 99 12.96 -12.34 -19.10
C PHE A 99 12.14 -11.21 -18.51
N ILE A 100 12.05 -11.18 -17.18
CA ILE A 100 11.47 -10.07 -16.43
C ILE A 100 12.45 -9.53 -15.39
N LEU A 101 12.25 -8.29 -14.98
CA LEU A 101 12.74 -7.77 -13.71
C LEU A 101 11.65 -7.98 -12.65
N ASN A 102 11.98 -8.65 -11.56
CA ASN A 102 11.01 -9.09 -10.54
C ASN A 102 10.20 -7.96 -9.91
N PRO A 103 8.87 -7.91 -10.10
CA PRO A 103 7.98 -7.07 -9.28
C PRO A 103 7.60 -7.75 -7.96
N THR A 104 7.66 -9.08 -7.91
CA THR A 104 7.36 -10.01 -6.81
C THR A 104 7.90 -11.40 -7.21
N CYS A 105 7.92 -12.41 -6.35
CA CYS A 105 8.69 -13.65 -6.59
C CYS A 105 7.92 -14.95 -6.31
N GLU A 106 6.59 -14.97 -6.37
CA GLU A 106 5.79 -16.18 -6.13
C GLU A 106 6.29 -17.36 -6.96
N GLU A 107 6.51 -17.13 -8.27
CA GLU A 107 6.92 -18.15 -9.21
C GLU A 107 8.30 -18.73 -8.87
N VAL A 108 9.24 -17.84 -8.53
CA VAL A 108 10.64 -18.24 -8.27
C VAL A 108 10.75 -19.06 -6.99
N PHE A 109 10.01 -18.66 -5.94
CA PHE A 109 10.00 -19.41 -4.68
C PHE A 109 9.27 -20.75 -4.84
N THR A 110 8.18 -20.79 -5.61
CA THR A 110 7.49 -22.04 -5.93
C THR A 110 8.39 -22.99 -6.72
N ASP A 111 9.17 -22.47 -7.69
CA ASP A 111 10.11 -23.28 -8.50
C ASP A 111 11.22 -23.90 -7.64
N ILE A 112 11.80 -23.12 -6.71
CA ILE A 112 12.79 -23.65 -5.77
C ILE A 112 12.18 -24.72 -4.88
N VAL A 113 11.03 -24.45 -4.24
CA VAL A 113 10.42 -25.39 -3.31
C VAL A 113 9.99 -26.67 -4.01
N ARG A 114 9.39 -26.63 -5.21
CA ARG A 114 9.02 -27.84 -5.95
C ARG A 114 10.21 -28.71 -6.34
N SER A 115 11.42 -28.13 -6.43
CA SER A 115 12.63 -28.86 -6.77
C SER A 115 13.36 -29.44 -5.54
N GLU A 116 13.23 -28.80 -4.37
CA GLU A 116 14.00 -29.13 -3.17
C GLU A 116 13.18 -29.89 -2.12
N VAL A 117 11.86 -29.63 -2.02
CA VAL A 117 10.97 -30.18 -0.99
C VAL A 117 10.08 -31.26 -1.59
N SER A 118 10.16 -32.46 -1.08
CA SER A 118 9.40 -33.60 -1.60
C SER A 118 8.55 -34.33 -0.58
N SER A 119 8.65 -33.95 0.71
CA SER A 119 8.01 -34.68 1.81
C SER A 119 7.28 -33.74 2.76
N TYR A 120 6.13 -34.18 3.24
CA TYR A 120 5.37 -33.49 4.31
C TYR A 120 6.19 -33.19 5.57
N ARG A 121 7.30 -33.93 5.81
CA ARG A 121 8.16 -33.74 6.98
C ARG A 121 8.97 -32.44 6.95
N GLU A 122 9.08 -31.85 5.78
CA GLU A 122 9.82 -30.59 5.54
C GLU A 122 8.90 -29.37 5.68
N LEU A 123 7.59 -29.58 5.89
CA LEU A 123 6.56 -28.55 6.01
C LEU A 123 6.04 -28.43 7.46
N PRO A 124 5.61 -27.24 7.94
CA PRO A 124 5.55 -25.98 7.18
C PRO A 124 6.93 -25.36 6.96
N MET A 125 7.04 -24.50 5.94
CA MET A 125 8.27 -23.77 5.63
C MET A 125 7.93 -22.34 5.22
N THR A 126 8.67 -21.36 5.75
CA THR A 126 8.62 -19.97 5.29
C THR A 126 9.98 -19.53 4.82
N LEU A 127 10.07 -19.12 3.56
CA LEU A 127 11.27 -18.57 2.94
C LEU A 127 11.07 -17.09 2.65
N TYR A 128 12.10 -16.27 2.85
CA TYR A 128 12.01 -14.83 2.53
C TYR A 128 13.31 -14.28 1.98
N HIS A 129 13.24 -13.13 1.35
CA HIS A 129 14.39 -12.30 1.03
C HIS A 129 14.07 -10.81 1.18
N ILE A 130 15.12 -9.99 1.27
CA ILE A 130 15.03 -8.53 1.20
C ILE A 130 15.80 -8.09 -0.04
N GLN A 131 15.09 -7.49 -1.02
CA GLN A 131 15.65 -7.31 -2.35
C GLN A 131 15.00 -6.12 -3.06
N PHE A 132 15.70 -5.58 -4.08
CA PHE A 132 15.10 -4.64 -5.03
C PHE A 132 13.99 -5.31 -5.85
N LYS A 133 12.90 -4.57 -6.06
CA LYS A 133 11.79 -4.92 -6.94
C LYS A 133 11.59 -3.84 -7.98
N TYR A 134 11.01 -4.23 -9.10
CA TYR A 134 10.87 -3.41 -10.28
C TYR A 134 9.43 -3.44 -10.79
N ARG A 135 8.79 -2.27 -10.87
CA ARG A 135 7.47 -2.11 -11.49
C ARG A 135 7.53 -0.96 -12.47
N ASP A 136 7.09 -1.18 -13.72
CA ASP A 136 7.04 -0.10 -14.73
C ASP A 136 5.87 0.82 -14.47
N GLU A 137 5.95 1.48 -13.34
CA GLU A 137 4.95 2.41 -12.85
C GLU A 137 4.74 3.56 -13.86
N ALA A 138 3.52 3.69 -14.38
CA ALA A 138 3.20 4.69 -15.39
C ALA A 138 3.35 6.12 -14.86
N ARG A 139 3.01 6.36 -13.59
CA ARG A 139 3.04 7.68 -12.95
C ARG A 139 3.73 7.62 -11.59
N PRO A 140 5.07 7.43 -11.55
CA PRO A 140 5.81 7.45 -10.30
C PRO A 140 5.73 8.85 -9.67
N ARG A 141 5.41 8.88 -8.37
CA ARG A 141 5.17 10.13 -7.64
C ARG A 141 5.49 9.97 -6.15
N TYR A 142 5.58 11.08 -5.45
CA TYR A 142 5.74 11.13 -4.00
C TYR A 142 7.00 10.45 -3.46
N GLY A 143 8.12 10.50 -4.20
CA GLY A 143 9.41 9.95 -3.74
C GLY A 143 9.42 8.42 -3.70
N LEU A 144 9.67 7.86 -2.51
CA LEU A 144 9.73 6.42 -2.30
C LEU A 144 8.35 5.76 -2.09
N MET A 145 7.25 6.55 -2.04
CA MET A 145 5.90 6.00 -1.89
C MET A 145 5.48 5.19 -3.11
N ARG A 146 5.71 5.74 -4.31
CA ARG A 146 5.36 5.11 -5.58
C ARG A 146 6.52 5.25 -6.57
N SER A 147 7.46 4.34 -6.46
CA SER A 147 8.69 4.30 -7.25
C SER A 147 8.74 3.09 -8.17
N ARG A 148 9.58 3.17 -9.22
CA ARG A 148 9.80 2.08 -10.18
C ARG A 148 10.78 1.03 -9.69
N GLU A 149 11.69 1.45 -8.83
CA GLU A 149 12.68 0.59 -8.18
C GLU A 149 12.61 0.85 -6.67
N PHE A 150 12.45 -0.19 -5.87
CA PHE A 150 12.27 -0.09 -4.42
C PHE A 150 12.73 -1.38 -3.73
N ILE A 151 13.00 -1.30 -2.43
CA ILE A 151 13.37 -2.46 -1.63
C ILE A 151 12.13 -3.01 -0.93
N MET A 152 11.92 -4.32 -1.07
CA MET A 152 10.84 -5.07 -0.44
C MET A 152 11.41 -6.30 0.27
N LYS A 153 10.89 -6.62 1.45
CA LYS A 153 10.90 -7.98 1.98
C LYS A 153 9.68 -8.69 1.40
N ASP A 154 9.89 -9.76 0.74
CA ASP A 154 8.82 -10.68 0.39
C ASP A 154 9.13 -12.09 0.92
N ALA A 155 8.13 -12.65 1.60
CA ALA A 155 8.16 -13.98 2.16
C ALA A 155 7.06 -14.84 1.56
N TYR A 156 7.28 -16.13 1.55
CA TYR A 156 6.37 -17.13 1.02
C TYR A 156 6.32 -18.31 1.97
N SER A 157 5.12 -18.64 2.48
CA SER A 157 4.91 -19.86 3.25
C SER A 157 4.43 -20.98 2.35
N PHE A 158 4.83 -22.21 2.71
CA PHE A 158 4.42 -23.45 2.09
C PHE A 158 3.91 -24.36 3.20
N ASP A 159 2.61 -24.65 3.15
CA ASP A 159 1.89 -25.35 4.20
C ASP A 159 1.22 -26.59 3.63
N ARG A 160 0.82 -27.53 4.50
CA ARG A 160 0.21 -28.81 4.08
C ARG A 160 -1.25 -28.69 3.72
N ASP A 161 -1.95 -27.78 4.38
CA ASP A 161 -3.38 -27.63 4.35
C ASP A 161 -3.80 -26.16 4.63
N PRO A 162 -5.08 -25.81 4.48
CA PRO A 162 -5.56 -24.47 4.79
C PRO A 162 -5.35 -24.05 6.25
N GLU A 163 -5.42 -24.98 7.20
CA GLU A 163 -5.23 -24.74 8.62
C GLU A 163 -3.77 -24.32 8.90
N GLY A 164 -2.80 -25.03 8.31
CA GLY A 164 -1.37 -24.66 8.38
C GLY A 164 -1.10 -23.29 7.74
N LEU A 165 -1.74 -22.99 6.60
CA LEU A 165 -1.66 -21.67 5.99
C LEU A 165 -2.23 -20.58 6.93
N ASP A 166 -3.30 -20.87 7.68
CA ASP A 166 -3.86 -19.94 8.65
C ASP A 166 -2.87 -19.65 9.80
N GLU A 167 -2.16 -20.69 10.28
CA GLU A 167 -1.12 -20.53 11.31
C GLU A 167 0.05 -19.67 10.80
N SER A 168 0.57 -19.97 9.61
CA SER A 168 1.63 -19.18 8.96
C SER A 168 1.21 -17.73 8.74
N TYR A 169 -0.02 -17.51 8.29
CA TYR A 169 -0.60 -16.17 8.07
C TYR A 169 -0.67 -15.35 9.36
N MET A 170 -1.09 -15.97 10.48
CA MET A 170 -1.17 -15.28 11.77
C MET A 170 0.20 -15.06 12.40
N ALA A 171 1.18 -15.92 12.14
CA ALA A 171 2.57 -15.70 12.56
C ALA A 171 3.19 -14.48 11.86
N GLU A 172 2.97 -14.34 10.53
CA GLU A 172 3.39 -13.18 9.75
C GLU A 172 2.64 -11.90 10.19
N TRP A 173 1.33 -11.99 10.46
CA TRP A 173 0.56 -10.87 11.02
C TRP A 173 1.23 -10.30 12.28
N GLY A 174 1.50 -11.17 13.26
CA GLY A 174 2.16 -10.75 14.50
C GLY A 174 3.58 -10.22 14.28
N ALA A 175 4.32 -10.76 13.32
CA ALA A 175 5.63 -10.24 12.94
C ALA A 175 5.51 -8.81 12.37
N TYR A 176 4.55 -8.54 11.49
CA TYR A 176 4.32 -7.22 10.90
C TYR A 176 3.90 -6.17 11.94
N GLU A 177 3.01 -6.53 12.86
CA GLU A 177 2.65 -5.64 13.98
C GLU A 177 3.89 -5.20 14.76
N ARG A 178 4.78 -6.14 15.08
CA ARG A 178 6.04 -5.83 15.80
C ARG A 178 7.00 -5.03 14.92
N MET A 179 7.18 -5.37 13.63
CA MET A 179 8.04 -4.63 12.70
C MET A 179 7.65 -3.15 12.65
N PHE A 180 6.39 -2.85 12.39
CA PHE A 180 5.93 -1.48 12.22
C PHE A 180 5.87 -0.70 13.54
N THR A 181 5.53 -1.37 14.65
CA THR A 181 5.63 -0.78 15.99
C THR A 181 7.08 -0.40 16.32
N ARG A 182 8.04 -1.29 16.07
CA ARG A 182 9.47 -1.04 16.27
C ARG A 182 10.00 0.06 15.36
N CYS A 183 9.44 0.23 14.16
CA CYS A 183 9.75 1.35 13.27
C CYS A 183 9.13 2.68 13.73
N GLY A 184 8.29 2.69 14.77
CA GLY A 184 7.64 3.88 15.30
C GLY A 184 6.46 4.36 14.46
N LEU A 185 5.79 3.47 13.73
CA LEU A 185 4.61 3.79 12.93
C LEU A 185 3.31 3.67 13.75
N ASN A 186 2.42 4.61 13.52
CA ASN A 186 1.00 4.49 13.86
C ASN A 186 0.26 3.93 12.64
N PHE A 187 -0.25 2.72 12.73
CA PHE A 187 -0.84 2.01 11.60
C PHE A 187 -2.15 1.33 11.98
N ARG A 188 -2.90 0.95 10.96
CA ARG A 188 -4.10 0.10 11.08
C ARG A 188 -3.98 -1.07 10.11
N VAL A 189 -4.46 -2.23 10.54
CA VAL A 189 -4.60 -3.39 9.66
C VAL A 189 -6.01 -3.37 9.10
N VAL A 190 -6.13 -3.51 7.77
CA VAL A 190 -7.39 -3.41 7.05
C VAL A 190 -7.54 -4.59 6.08
N GLU A 191 -8.76 -5.06 5.88
CA GLU A 191 -9.06 -6.01 4.80
C GLU A 191 -8.80 -5.34 3.45
N ALA A 192 -8.15 -6.05 2.51
CA ALA A 192 -7.75 -5.49 1.23
C ALA A 192 -8.11 -6.42 0.06
N ASP A 193 -8.12 -5.86 -1.13
CA ASP A 193 -8.26 -6.64 -2.35
C ASP A 193 -6.99 -7.44 -2.65
N ASN A 194 -7.12 -8.58 -3.31
CA ASN A 194 -6.01 -9.46 -3.63
C ASN A 194 -5.27 -9.06 -4.93
N GLY A 195 -5.87 -8.25 -5.77
CA GLY A 195 -5.30 -7.78 -7.03
C GLY A 195 -4.75 -8.90 -7.93
N PRO A 196 -3.73 -8.60 -8.76
CA PRO A 196 -3.13 -9.59 -9.67
C PRO A 196 -2.37 -10.72 -8.95
N ILE A 197 -2.05 -10.56 -7.68
CA ILE A 197 -1.44 -11.61 -6.86
C ILE A 197 -2.45 -12.75 -6.68
N GLY A 198 -3.72 -12.41 -6.41
CA GLY A 198 -4.83 -13.35 -6.23
C GLY A 198 -4.83 -14.01 -4.85
N GLY A 199 -5.55 -15.13 -4.74
CA GLY A 199 -5.79 -15.80 -3.47
C GLY A 199 -7.17 -15.53 -2.90
N SER A 200 -7.42 -15.94 -1.65
CA SER A 200 -8.75 -15.90 -1.02
C SER A 200 -8.93 -14.77 -0.01
N ARG A 201 -7.85 -14.25 0.56
CA ARG A 201 -7.88 -13.22 1.60
C ARG A 201 -6.60 -12.42 1.65
N SER A 202 -6.72 -11.13 1.94
CA SER A 202 -5.58 -10.23 2.07
C SER A 202 -5.85 -9.19 3.15
N HIS A 203 -4.78 -8.77 3.87
CA HIS A 203 -4.81 -7.63 4.77
C HIS A 203 -3.63 -6.71 4.50
N GLU A 204 -3.92 -5.41 4.47
CA GLU A 204 -2.95 -4.33 4.35
C GLU A 204 -2.63 -3.74 5.72
N PHE A 205 -1.35 -3.52 5.98
CA PHE A 205 -0.85 -2.71 7.09
C PHE A 205 -0.65 -1.29 6.58
N SER A 206 -1.53 -0.40 6.99
CA SER A 206 -1.61 0.96 6.47
C SER A 206 -1.22 1.98 7.53
N ALA A 207 -0.08 2.68 7.35
CA ALA A 207 0.35 3.76 8.22
C ALA A 207 -0.59 4.96 8.02
N LEU A 208 -1.25 5.41 9.10
CA LEU A 208 -2.26 6.47 9.04
C LEU A 208 -1.64 7.80 8.62
N SER A 209 -2.16 8.40 7.55
CA SER A 209 -1.67 9.66 7.02
C SER A 209 -2.67 10.28 6.05
N ASP A 210 -2.97 11.57 6.20
CA ASP A 210 -3.90 12.30 5.33
C ASP A 210 -3.43 12.38 3.86
N VAL A 211 -2.13 12.19 3.63
CA VAL A 211 -1.53 12.17 2.29
C VAL A 211 -1.36 10.76 1.72
N GLY A 212 -1.84 9.74 2.43
CA GLY A 212 -1.80 8.35 1.98
C GLY A 212 -2.58 8.13 0.69
N GLU A 213 -2.12 7.19 -0.13
CA GLU A 213 -2.79 6.84 -1.40
C GLU A 213 -3.97 5.88 -1.17
N SER A 214 -3.88 4.98 -0.16
CA SER A 214 -4.97 4.07 0.18
C SER A 214 -6.08 4.81 0.90
N GLU A 215 -7.30 4.71 0.38
CA GLU A 215 -8.51 5.16 1.08
C GLU A 215 -9.03 4.01 1.95
N LEU A 216 -9.26 4.31 3.23
CA LEU A 216 -9.62 3.33 4.24
C LEU A 216 -11.02 3.62 4.79
N ALA A 217 -11.84 2.58 4.88
CA ALA A 217 -13.12 2.61 5.56
C ALA A 217 -13.04 1.84 6.87
N PHE A 218 -13.50 2.40 7.98
CA PHE A 218 -13.43 1.74 9.28
C PHE A 218 -14.61 2.09 10.19
N CYS A 219 -14.98 1.14 11.03
CA CYS A 219 -15.96 1.34 12.07
C CYS A 219 -15.31 1.91 13.33
N THR A 220 -16.00 2.83 14.04
CA THR A 220 -15.52 3.38 15.31
C THR A 220 -15.90 2.54 16.52
N GLU A 221 -16.85 1.59 16.36
CA GLU A 221 -17.45 0.81 17.43
C GLU A 221 -17.02 -0.67 17.44
N CYS A 222 -16.47 -1.17 16.33
CA CYS A 222 -15.93 -2.52 16.24
C CYS A 222 -14.63 -2.53 15.43
N ASP A 223 -14.03 -3.71 15.25
CA ASP A 223 -12.75 -3.92 14.59
C ASP A 223 -12.81 -3.95 13.05
N TYR A 224 -13.99 -3.69 12.44
CA TYR A 224 -14.11 -3.66 10.99
C TYR A 224 -13.28 -2.53 10.38
N ALA A 225 -12.39 -2.88 9.47
CA ALA A 225 -11.65 -1.94 8.66
C ALA A 225 -11.26 -2.61 7.33
N ALA A 226 -11.39 -1.87 6.22
CA ALA A 226 -11.05 -2.33 4.88
C ALA A 226 -10.53 -1.18 4.02
N THR A 227 -9.78 -1.50 2.95
CA THR A 227 -9.54 -0.52 1.88
C THR A 227 -10.87 -0.25 1.16
N ILE A 228 -11.01 0.93 0.54
CA ILE A 228 -12.27 1.31 -0.11
C ILE A 228 -12.63 0.36 -1.27
N GLU A 229 -11.61 -0.23 -1.90
CA GLU A 229 -11.77 -1.21 -2.98
C GLU A 229 -12.45 -2.50 -2.47
N ARG A 230 -12.24 -2.85 -1.20
CA ARG A 230 -12.77 -4.09 -0.58
C ARG A 230 -13.94 -3.82 0.36
N ALA A 231 -14.10 -2.58 0.82
CA ALA A 231 -15.05 -2.23 1.88
C ALA A 231 -16.50 -2.58 1.51
N GLU A 232 -17.19 -3.19 2.46
CA GLU A 232 -18.60 -3.59 2.37
C GLU A 232 -19.46 -2.82 3.37
N CYS A 233 -20.75 -2.69 3.10
CA CYS A 233 -21.70 -2.14 4.04
C CYS A 233 -22.96 -3.01 4.10
N THR A 234 -23.76 -2.81 5.14
CA THR A 234 -25.11 -3.39 5.19
C THR A 234 -26.05 -2.49 4.43
N ASP A 235 -26.66 -3.02 3.36
CA ASP A 235 -27.68 -2.30 2.60
C ASP A 235 -28.93 -2.06 3.45
N ASP A 236 -29.62 -0.95 3.19
CA ASP A 236 -30.92 -0.71 3.74
C ASP A 236 -31.96 -1.64 3.09
N ALA A 237 -32.90 -2.12 3.88
CA ALA A 237 -34.01 -2.88 3.33
C ALA A 237 -34.78 -1.99 2.34
N PRO A 238 -35.16 -2.52 1.16
CA PRO A 238 -35.94 -1.76 0.21
C PRO A 238 -37.23 -1.23 0.84
N VAL A 239 -37.57 0.01 0.51
CA VAL A 239 -38.83 0.61 0.98
C VAL A 239 -39.98 -0.12 0.30
N VAL A 240 -40.91 -0.59 1.12
CA VAL A 240 -42.12 -1.27 0.62
C VAL A 240 -43.13 -0.21 0.16
N GLU A 241 -43.26 -0.06 -1.15
CA GLU A 241 -44.21 0.84 -1.80
C GLU A 241 -45.08 0.06 -2.79
N GLU A 242 -46.25 0.60 -3.13
CA GLU A 242 -47.06 0.06 -4.23
C GLU A 242 -46.34 0.31 -5.57
N MET A 243 -46.24 -0.70 -6.42
CA MET A 243 -45.58 -0.60 -7.70
C MET A 243 -46.40 0.28 -8.66
N GLU A 244 -45.76 1.33 -9.13
CA GLU A 244 -46.33 2.20 -10.16
C GLU A 244 -46.21 1.57 -11.55
N GLU A 245 -46.97 2.08 -12.51
CA GLU A 245 -46.85 1.69 -13.91
C GLU A 245 -45.53 2.23 -14.52
N LEU A 246 -44.87 1.40 -15.30
CA LEU A 246 -43.69 1.83 -16.07
C LEU A 246 -44.10 2.87 -17.13
N LYS A 247 -43.49 4.04 -17.08
CA LYS A 247 -43.79 5.16 -18.01
C LYS A 247 -42.51 5.72 -18.63
N GLU A 248 -42.53 5.90 -19.96
CA GLU A 248 -41.52 6.65 -20.69
C GLU A 248 -41.85 8.14 -20.63
N VAL A 249 -40.86 8.97 -20.27
CA VAL A 249 -41.01 10.42 -20.10
C VAL A 249 -39.98 11.13 -20.96
N PHE A 250 -40.39 12.16 -21.70
CA PHE A 250 -39.50 13.01 -22.46
C PHE A 250 -38.74 13.98 -21.52
N THR A 251 -37.41 13.91 -21.54
CA THR A 251 -36.50 14.64 -20.64
C THR A 251 -35.37 15.27 -21.46
N PRO A 252 -35.64 16.33 -22.20
CA PRO A 252 -34.72 16.89 -23.19
C PRO A 252 -33.47 17.46 -22.53
N GLY A 253 -32.27 17.02 -23.01
CA GLY A 253 -30.98 17.55 -22.60
C GLY A 253 -30.52 17.12 -21.20
N THR A 254 -31.27 16.28 -20.49
CA THR A 254 -30.93 15.81 -19.13
C THR A 254 -30.08 14.56 -19.18
N LYS A 255 -28.74 14.70 -19.21
CA LYS A 255 -27.80 13.58 -19.33
C LYS A 255 -27.22 13.11 -18.01
N THR A 256 -27.20 13.96 -16.99
CA THR A 256 -26.68 13.59 -15.68
C THR A 256 -27.80 13.15 -14.74
N ILE A 257 -27.46 12.35 -13.74
CA ILE A 257 -28.41 11.94 -12.69
C ILE A 257 -29.04 13.16 -12.01
N GLU A 258 -28.25 14.21 -11.73
CA GLU A 258 -28.73 15.45 -11.10
C GLU A 258 -29.72 16.17 -12.00
N ASP A 259 -29.43 16.30 -13.31
CA ASP A 259 -30.31 16.98 -14.27
C ASP A 259 -31.66 16.26 -14.37
N VAL A 260 -31.68 14.95 -14.54
CA VAL A 260 -32.93 14.18 -14.66
C VAL A 260 -33.74 14.19 -13.37
N CYS A 261 -33.09 14.04 -12.22
CA CYS A 261 -33.77 14.08 -10.92
C CYS A 261 -34.38 15.47 -10.64
N ASN A 262 -33.66 16.55 -10.96
CA ASN A 262 -34.19 17.91 -10.88
C ASN A 262 -35.35 18.17 -11.84
N TYR A 263 -35.25 17.67 -13.09
CA TYR A 263 -36.31 17.81 -14.07
C TYR A 263 -37.61 17.08 -13.70
N LEU A 264 -37.47 15.87 -13.10
CA LEU A 264 -38.60 15.04 -12.72
C LEU A 264 -39.05 15.28 -11.26
N GLU A 265 -38.38 16.19 -10.53
CA GLU A 265 -38.62 16.45 -9.10
C GLU A 265 -38.51 15.19 -8.22
N LEU A 266 -37.50 14.32 -8.51
CA LEU A 266 -37.23 13.09 -7.78
C LEU A 266 -35.98 13.22 -6.93
N PRO A 267 -35.88 12.54 -5.77
CA PRO A 267 -34.64 12.42 -5.04
C PRO A 267 -33.65 11.53 -5.80
N VAL A 268 -32.37 11.83 -5.68
CA VAL A 268 -31.28 11.15 -6.42
C VAL A 268 -31.26 9.63 -6.11
N GLU A 269 -31.61 9.24 -4.90
CA GLU A 269 -31.71 7.85 -4.43
C GLU A 269 -32.82 7.05 -5.15
N LYS A 270 -33.76 7.72 -5.80
CA LYS A 270 -34.81 7.10 -6.64
C LYS A 270 -34.40 6.99 -8.11
N SER A 271 -33.13 7.12 -8.41
CA SER A 271 -32.61 6.94 -9.79
C SER A 271 -31.61 5.78 -9.86
N ILE A 272 -31.42 5.26 -11.08
CA ILE A 272 -30.47 4.21 -11.42
C ILE A 272 -29.43 4.81 -12.36
N LYS A 273 -28.15 4.75 -11.95
CA LYS A 273 -27.00 5.16 -12.75
C LYS A 273 -26.50 3.99 -13.56
N ALA A 274 -26.37 4.17 -14.87
CA ALA A 274 -25.82 3.21 -15.81
C ALA A 274 -24.38 3.57 -16.20
N LEU A 275 -23.49 2.59 -16.18
CA LEU A 275 -22.12 2.71 -16.69
C LEU A 275 -21.87 1.56 -17.68
N MET A 276 -21.38 1.92 -18.86
CA MET A 276 -21.15 0.94 -19.93
C MET A 276 -19.65 0.70 -20.12
N PHE A 277 -19.30 -0.56 -20.29
CA PHE A 277 -17.93 -1.00 -20.47
C PHE A 277 -17.81 -1.94 -21.67
N VAL A 278 -16.59 -2.05 -22.18
CA VAL A 278 -16.15 -3.10 -23.11
C VAL A 278 -15.05 -3.90 -22.42
N THR A 279 -15.15 -5.23 -22.50
CA THR A 279 -14.08 -6.12 -22.06
C THR A 279 -13.27 -6.61 -23.25
N TYR A 280 -12.04 -7.03 -22.99
CA TYR A 280 -11.09 -7.48 -24.01
C TYR A 280 -10.62 -8.89 -23.70
N ASP A 281 -10.25 -9.64 -24.74
CA ASP A 281 -9.57 -10.93 -24.62
C ASP A 281 -8.04 -10.76 -24.49
N ASP A 282 -7.32 -11.89 -24.38
CA ASP A 282 -5.85 -11.90 -24.23
C ASP A 282 -5.10 -11.28 -25.43
N ASP A 283 -5.74 -11.20 -26.59
CA ASP A 283 -5.21 -10.57 -27.81
C ASP A 283 -5.64 -9.10 -27.94
N LEU A 284 -6.30 -8.54 -26.90
CA LEU A 284 -6.85 -7.19 -26.84
C LEU A 284 -7.93 -6.92 -27.90
N ASN A 285 -8.68 -7.94 -28.30
CA ASN A 285 -9.88 -7.75 -29.12
C ASN A 285 -11.10 -7.52 -28.19
N PRO A 286 -12.08 -6.68 -28.60
CA PRO A 286 -13.33 -6.54 -27.87
C PRO A 286 -14.04 -7.89 -27.73
N ALA A 287 -14.31 -8.30 -26.49
CA ALA A 287 -14.91 -9.60 -26.19
C ALA A 287 -16.41 -9.50 -25.86
N GLU A 288 -16.76 -8.59 -24.92
CA GLU A 288 -18.13 -8.46 -24.42
C GLU A 288 -18.42 -7.01 -23.99
N TYR A 289 -19.67 -6.59 -24.09
CA TYR A 289 -20.16 -5.36 -23.46
C TYR A 289 -20.74 -5.65 -22.09
N VAL A 290 -20.50 -4.76 -21.14
CA VAL A 290 -20.99 -4.86 -19.75
C VAL A 290 -21.73 -3.58 -19.40
N ALA A 291 -22.95 -3.73 -18.89
CA ALA A 291 -23.76 -2.65 -18.34
C ALA A 291 -23.82 -2.81 -16.82
N ALA A 292 -23.19 -1.91 -16.07
CA ALA A 292 -23.20 -1.89 -14.62
C ALA A 292 -24.18 -0.84 -14.10
N PHE A 293 -25.03 -1.25 -13.15
CA PHE A 293 -26.07 -0.40 -12.56
C PHE A 293 -25.88 -0.26 -11.06
N VAL A 294 -25.81 0.98 -10.61
CA VAL A 294 -25.77 1.36 -9.18
C VAL A 294 -26.88 2.39 -8.90
N ARG A 295 -27.26 2.59 -7.64
CA ARG A 295 -28.19 3.66 -7.26
C ARG A 295 -27.59 5.03 -7.64
N GLY A 296 -28.42 5.99 -8.00
CA GLY A 296 -27.97 7.26 -8.59
C GLY A 296 -27.03 8.10 -7.73
N ASP A 297 -27.17 8.04 -6.41
CA ASP A 297 -26.30 8.70 -5.44
C ASP A 297 -24.95 7.94 -5.20
N ARG A 298 -24.80 6.72 -5.73
CA ARG A 298 -23.62 5.89 -5.53
C ARG A 298 -22.59 6.06 -6.65
N GLN A 299 -21.35 5.72 -6.34
CA GLN A 299 -20.27 5.56 -7.32
C GLN A 299 -19.98 4.07 -7.52
N LEU A 300 -19.61 3.71 -8.74
CA LEU A 300 -19.18 2.36 -9.05
C LEU A 300 -17.75 2.13 -8.56
N ASN A 301 -17.52 0.97 -7.94
CA ASN A 301 -16.20 0.48 -7.57
C ASN A 301 -15.69 -0.46 -8.68
N MET A 302 -14.69 -0.01 -9.42
CA MET A 302 -14.13 -0.77 -10.56
C MET A 302 -13.52 -2.10 -10.11
N ILE A 303 -12.86 -2.14 -8.97
CA ILE A 303 -12.23 -3.38 -8.45
C ILE A 303 -13.30 -4.42 -8.12
N LYS A 304 -14.40 -4.01 -7.47
CA LYS A 304 -15.52 -4.92 -7.22
C LYS A 304 -16.16 -5.41 -8.52
N LEU A 305 -16.28 -4.54 -9.53
CA LEU A 305 -16.83 -4.92 -10.83
C LEU A 305 -15.96 -5.97 -11.54
N VAL A 306 -14.65 -5.74 -11.65
CA VAL A 306 -13.73 -6.69 -12.31
C VAL A 306 -13.65 -8.02 -11.56
N ASN A 307 -13.71 -8.00 -10.23
CA ASN A 307 -13.78 -9.19 -9.40
C ASN A 307 -15.10 -9.97 -9.66
N ALA A 308 -16.22 -9.28 -9.78
CA ALA A 308 -17.51 -9.89 -10.12
C ALA A 308 -17.53 -10.52 -11.52
N LEU A 309 -16.81 -9.92 -12.46
CA LEU A 309 -16.66 -10.42 -13.83
C LEU A 309 -15.60 -11.54 -13.94
N GLY A 310 -14.70 -11.64 -12.97
CA GLY A 310 -13.59 -12.61 -12.97
C GLY A 310 -12.50 -12.29 -14.00
N ILE A 311 -12.27 -11.01 -14.30
CA ILE A 311 -11.28 -10.55 -15.29
C ILE A 311 -10.27 -9.60 -14.65
N PRO A 312 -9.03 -9.51 -15.18
CA PRO A 312 -8.07 -8.48 -14.80
C PRO A 312 -8.56 -7.06 -15.13
N GLU A 313 -8.18 -6.06 -14.29
CA GLU A 313 -8.61 -4.67 -14.47
C GLU A 313 -8.22 -4.06 -15.83
N HIS A 314 -7.09 -4.44 -16.39
CA HIS A 314 -6.64 -3.92 -17.68
C HIS A 314 -7.37 -4.52 -18.91
N TYR A 315 -8.29 -5.45 -18.70
CA TYR A 315 -9.15 -6.02 -19.74
C TYR A 315 -10.55 -5.40 -19.78
N ILE A 316 -10.77 -4.28 -19.11
CA ILE A 316 -12.03 -3.55 -19.13
C ILE A 316 -11.77 -2.04 -19.29
N GLU A 317 -12.52 -1.39 -20.16
CA GLU A 317 -12.49 0.05 -20.36
C GLU A 317 -13.92 0.60 -20.49
N PHE A 318 -14.09 1.90 -20.22
CA PHE A 318 -15.37 2.55 -20.50
C PHE A 318 -15.70 2.44 -22.00
N ALA A 319 -16.94 2.06 -22.31
CA ALA A 319 -17.43 2.05 -23.67
C ALA A 319 -17.47 3.47 -24.23
N ASP A 320 -16.99 3.64 -25.46
CA ASP A 320 -17.15 4.90 -26.20
C ASP A 320 -18.58 5.10 -26.73
N GLU A 321 -18.87 6.23 -27.34
CA GLU A 321 -20.21 6.54 -27.84
C GLU A 321 -20.67 5.58 -28.96
N GLU A 322 -19.75 5.07 -29.79
CA GLU A 322 -20.06 4.11 -30.86
C GLU A 322 -20.45 2.76 -30.26
N ALA A 323 -19.68 2.25 -29.31
CA ALA A 323 -19.95 1.03 -28.57
C ALA A 323 -21.26 1.11 -27.78
N MET A 324 -21.49 2.24 -27.07
CA MET A 324 -22.76 2.49 -26.38
C MET A 324 -23.94 2.46 -27.35
N GLY A 325 -23.84 3.17 -28.49
CA GLY A 325 -24.87 3.21 -29.51
C GLY A 325 -25.20 1.83 -30.12
N ALA A 326 -24.19 0.97 -30.28
CA ALA A 326 -24.37 -0.39 -30.79
C ALA A 326 -25.19 -1.29 -29.83
N VAL A 327 -25.05 -1.08 -28.51
CA VAL A 327 -25.72 -1.87 -27.48
C VAL A 327 -27.06 -1.28 -27.06
N THR A 328 -27.13 0.02 -26.85
CA THR A 328 -28.29 0.71 -26.26
C THR A 328 -29.18 1.38 -27.31
N GLY A 329 -28.65 1.66 -28.50
CA GLY A 329 -29.32 2.46 -29.51
C GLY A 329 -29.31 3.97 -29.27
N CYS A 330 -28.64 4.44 -28.21
CA CYS A 330 -28.56 5.86 -27.85
C CYS A 330 -27.18 6.27 -27.36
N VAL A 331 -26.96 7.57 -27.20
CA VAL A 331 -25.75 8.12 -26.58
C VAL A 331 -25.80 8.03 -25.06
N GLY A 332 -24.64 8.21 -24.41
CA GLY A 332 -24.54 8.21 -22.94
C GLY A 332 -25.47 9.23 -22.26
N GLY A 333 -25.93 8.89 -21.06
CA GLY A 333 -26.87 9.67 -20.27
C GLY A 333 -28.33 9.18 -20.34
N PHE A 334 -28.67 8.33 -21.32
CA PHE A 334 -30.02 7.80 -21.50
C PHE A 334 -30.09 6.28 -21.42
N THR A 335 -29.01 5.63 -21.01
CA THR A 335 -28.95 4.17 -20.84
C THR A 335 -29.69 3.74 -19.59
N GLY A 336 -30.49 2.66 -19.69
CA GLY A 336 -31.21 2.06 -18.58
C GLY A 336 -31.27 0.53 -18.69
N PRO A 337 -31.65 -0.19 -17.63
CA PRO A 337 -31.62 -1.63 -17.59
C PRO A 337 -32.77 -2.31 -18.35
N VAL A 338 -33.86 -1.56 -18.58
CA VAL A 338 -35.10 -2.14 -19.15
C VAL A 338 -34.95 -2.39 -20.65
N GLY A 339 -35.11 -3.64 -21.05
CA GLY A 339 -35.04 -4.03 -22.45
C GLY A 339 -33.65 -4.06 -23.08
N LEU A 340 -32.60 -3.86 -22.29
CA LEU A 340 -31.21 -3.91 -22.73
C LEU A 340 -30.84 -5.34 -23.19
N LYS A 341 -30.09 -5.47 -24.27
CA LYS A 341 -29.70 -6.74 -24.90
C LYS A 341 -28.25 -6.67 -25.39
N ASN A 342 -27.69 -7.85 -25.67
CA ASN A 342 -26.33 -7.98 -26.20
C ASN A 342 -25.21 -7.39 -25.31
N CYS A 343 -25.44 -7.38 -24.02
CA CYS A 343 -24.42 -7.04 -23.00
C CYS A 343 -24.72 -7.83 -21.73
N ARG A 344 -23.70 -8.03 -20.90
CA ARG A 344 -23.85 -8.59 -19.55
C ARG A 344 -24.36 -7.51 -18.61
N ILE A 345 -25.41 -7.79 -17.88
CA ILE A 345 -26.04 -6.86 -16.92
C ILE A 345 -25.55 -7.17 -15.52
N VAL A 346 -24.80 -6.24 -14.93
CA VAL A 346 -24.32 -6.31 -13.54
C VAL A 346 -25.08 -5.30 -12.70
N VAL A 347 -25.72 -5.75 -11.64
CA VAL A 347 -26.58 -4.92 -10.80
C VAL A 347 -26.06 -4.92 -9.38
N ASP A 348 -25.91 -3.72 -8.79
CA ASP A 348 -25.58 -3.59 -7.37
C ASP A 348 -26.65 -4.21 -6.48
N SER A 349 -26.24 -4.91 -5.42
CA SER A 349 -27.14 -5.57 -4.47
C SER A 349 -28.16 -4.62 -3.84
N GLU A 350 -27.82 -3.34 -3.68
CA GLU A 350 -28.70 -2.30 -3.12
C GLU A 350 -29.92 -2.01 -3.99
N LEU A 351 -29.86 -2.34 -5.31
CA LEU A 351 -30.99 -2.17 -6.23
C LEU A 351 -31.98 -3.32 -6.18
N VAL A 352 -31.65 -4.44 -5.55
CA VAL A 352 -32.54 -5.62 -5.46
C VAL A 352 -33.79 -5.31 -4.65
N GLY A 353 -34.95 -5.55 -5.24
CA GLY A 353 -36.24 -5.29 -4.61
C GLY A 353 -36.64 -3.81 -4.59
N THR A 354 -35.88 -2.90 -5.20
CA THR A 354 -36.28 -1.49 -5.35
C THR A 354 -37.46 -1.37 -6.31
N VAL A 355 -38.35 -0.41 -6.03
CA VAL A 355 -39.53 -0.12 -6.86
C VAL A 355 -39.60 1.38 -7.15
N ASN A 356 -40.31 1.70 -8.24
CA ASN A 356 -40.60 3.10 -8.62
C ASN A 356 -39.36 3.96 -8.84
N MET A 357 -38.31 3.34 -9.43
CA MET A 357 -37.07 4.01 -9.75
C MET A 357 -37.18 4.76 -11.09
N CYS A 358 -36.28 5.72 -11.29
CA CYS A 358 -36.06 6.39 -12.56
C CYS A 358 -34.79 5.84 -13.22
N ALA A 359 -34.84 5.55 -14.51
CA ALA A 359 -33.69 5.07 -15.30
C ALA A 359 -33.73 5.63 -16.73
N GLY A 360 -32.63 5.56 -17.45
CA GLY A 360 -32.62 5.85 -18.90
C GLY A 360 -33.58 4.92 -19.67
N ALA A 361 -34.12 5.41 -20.78
CA ALA A 361 -35.07 4.66 -21.61
C ALA A 361 -34.42 3.96 -22.80
N ASN A 362 -33.08 3.93 -22.91
CA ASN A 362 -32.34 3.49 -24.09
C ASN A 362 -32.78 4.25 -25.37
N LYS A 363 -33.12 5.51 -25.21
CA LYS A 363 -33.60 6.41 -26.24
C LYS A 363 -33.21 7.84 -25.90
N GLU A 364 -32.66 8.57 -26.85
CA GLU A 364 -32.21 9.93 -26.66
C GLU A 364 -33.32 10.82 -26.11
N ASP A 365 -33.00 11.70 -25.15
CA ASP A 365 -33.91 12.60 -24.47
C ASP A 365 -35.13 11.94 -23.78
N HIS A 366 -34.98 10.65 -23.37
CA HIS A 366 -36.06 9.96 -22.68
C HIS A 366 -35.52 9.16 -21.47
N HIS A 367 -36.32 9.20 -20.40
CA HIS A 367 -36.14 8.34 -19.22
C HIS A 367 -37.42 7.54 -18.94
N GLN A 368 -37.30 6.53 -18.09
CA GLN A 368 -38.42 5.75 -17.57
C GLN A 368 -38.60 6.00 -16.09
N THR A 369 -39.84 6.16 -15.65
CA THR A 369 -40.25 6.20 -14.24
C THR A 369 -41.08 4.97 -13.90
N GLY A 370 -41.20 4.65 -12.60
CA GLY A 370 -41.88 3.44 -12.16
C GLY A 370 -41.12 2.15 -12.44
N VAL A 371 -39.80 2.21 -12.66
CA VAL A 371 -38.95 1.04 -12.90
C VAL A 371 -38.82 0.21 -11.63
N CYS A 372 -39.11 -1.10 -11.71
CA CYS A 372 -39.08 -2.02 -10.59
C CYS A 372 -38.14 -3.20 -10.87
N TYR A 373 -37.22 -3.48 -9.94
CA TYR A 373 -36.38 -4.68 -10.01
C TYR A 373 -37.24 -5.94 -9.95
N GLY A 374 -36.95 -6.95 -10.77
CA GLY A 374 -37.67 -8.22 -10.85
C GLY A 374 -38.92 -8.21 -11.74
N ARG A 375 -39.54 -7.03 -11.97
CA ARG A 375 -40.65 -6.86 -12.93
C ARG A 375 -40.12 -6.42 -14.31
N ASP A 376 -39.28 -5.40 -14.33
CA ASP A 376 -38.87 -4.71 -15.57
C ASP A 376 -37.47 -5.11 -16.03
N TYR A 377 -36.59 -5.46 -15.08
CA TYR A 377 -35.25 -5.93 -15.34
C TYR A 377 -34.73 -6.84 -14.22
N VAL A 378 -33.69 -7.61 -14.53
CA VAL A 378 -32.89 -8.42 -13.61
C VAL A 378 -31.43 -8.34 -14.03
N GLY A 379 -30.50 -8.59 -13.11
CA GLY A 379 -29.07 -8.70 -13.43
C GLY A 379 -28.66 -10.11 -13.79
N ASP A 380 -27.70 -10.27 -14.72
CA ASP A 380 -26.99 -11.54 -14.94
C ASP A 380 -26.07 -11.83 -13.75
N ILE A 381 -25.47 -10.77 -13.19
CA ILE A 381 -24.69 -10.79 -11.95
C ILE A 381 -25.31 -9.76 -10.99
N VAL A 382 -25.54 -10.19 -9.75
CA VAL A 382 -26.05 -9.33 -8.68
C VAL A 382 -25.11 -9.44 -7.51
N THR A 383 -24.40 -8.33 -7.20
CA THR A 383 -23.42 -8.28 -6.13
C THR A 383 -23.14 -6.83 -5.71
N ASP A 384 -22.44 -6.62 -4.62
CA ASP A 384 -21.97 -5.29 -4.21
C ASP A 384 -20.88 -4.80 -5.19
N ILE A 385 -21.20 -3.75 -5.97
CA ILE A 385 -20.27 -3.07 -6.88
C ILE A 385 -20.16 -1.57 -6.62
N LYS A 386 -20.78 -1.07 -5.56
CA LYS A 386 -20.69 0.35 -5.18
C LYS A 386 -19.44 0.68 -4.37
N VAL A 387 -19.01 1.93 -4.43
CA VAL A 387 -18.09 2.52 -3.46
C VAL A 387 -18.85 2.78 -2.17
N LEU A 388 -18.29 2.33 -1.04
CA LEU A 388 -18.83 2.61 0.27
C LEU A 388 -18.71 4.09 0.59
N ALA A 389 -19.79 4.71 1.06
CA ALA A 389 -19.81 6.13 1.43
C ALA A 389 -19.61 6.31 2.95
N GLU A 390 -19.08 7.48 3.34
CA GLU A 390 -18.98 7.82 4.75
C GLU A 390 -20.39 7.90 5.38
N GLY A 391 -20.56 7.23 6.51
CA GLY A 391 -21.85 7.12 7.19
C GLY A 391 -22.66 5.87 6.86
N ASP A 392 -22.27 5.10 5.84
CA ASP A 392 -22.86 3.79 5.56
C ASP A 392 -22.72 2.85 6.76
N ARG A 393 -23.59 1.85 6.84
CA ARG A 393 -23.66 0.95 8.00
C ARG A 393 -22.63 -0.15 7.93
N CYS A 394 -21.86 -0.27 9.00
CA CYS A 394 -20.86 -1.33 9.17
C CYS A 394 -21.49 -2.73 8.97
N PRO A 395 -20.89 -3.61 8.17
CA PRO A 395 -21.43 -4.94 7.90
C PRO A 395 -21.40 -5.86 9.13
N ARG A 396 -20.57 -5.54 10.16
CA ARG A 396 -20.45 -6.34 11.38
C ARG A 396 -21.39 -5.88 12.51
N CYS A 397 -21.52 -4.57 12.73
CA CYS A 397 -22.27 -4.04 13.90
C CYS A 397 -23.36 -3.02 13.54
N GLY A 398 -23.52 -2.64 12.27
CA GLY A 398 -24.54 -1.70 11.80
C GLY A 398 -24.31 -0.23 12.18
N LYS A 399 -23.16 0.12 12.79
CA LYS A 399 -22.82 1.49 13.15
C LYS A 399 -22.20 2.24 11.97
N PRO A 400 -22.21 3.58 11.98
CA PRO A 400 -21.65 4.36 10.87
C PRO A 400 -20.16 4.10 10.64
N ILE A 401 -19.77 4.01 9.39
CA ILE A 401 -18.37 3.91 8.93
C ILE A 401 -17.80 5.32 8.74
N LYS A 402 -16.52 5.46 9.02
CA LYS A 402 -15.69 6.63 8.73
C LYS A 402 -14.62 6.30 7.72
N HIS A 403 -14.18 7.33 7.00
CA HIS A 403 -13.06 7.25 6.08
C HIS A 403 -11.79 7.86 6.68
N SER A 404 -10.67 7.34 6.27
CA SER A 404 -9.33 7.92 6.48
C SER A 404 -8.44 7.59 5.30
N ARG A 405 -7.20 8.07 5.34
CA ARG A 405 -6.17 7.70 4.37
C ARG A 405 -5.01 7.05 5.06
N GLY A 406 -4.28 6.24 4.32
CA GLY A 406 -3.10 5.55 4.81
C GLY A 406 -2.08 5.29 3.71
N ILE A 407 -0.87 4.99 4.18
CA ILE A 407 0.25 4.56 3.36
C ILE A 407 0.41 3.07 3.57
N GLU A 408 0.16 2.25 2.55
CA GLU A 408 0.42 0.82 2.59
C GLU A 408 1.91 0.55 2.81
N VAL A 409 2.28 0.04 3.98
CA VAL A 409 3.67 -0.30 4.31
C VAL A 409 3.94 -1.80 4.21
N GLY A 410 2.90 -2.62 4.24
CA GLY A 410 2.98 -4.06 4.03
C GLY A 410 1.62 -4.68 3.76
N GLN A 411 1.63 -5.84 3.12
CA GLN A 411 0.43 -6.61 2.82
C GLN A 411 0.71 -8.09 2.92
N ILE A 412 -0.27 -8.86 3.41
CA ILE A 412 -0.21 -10.30 3.60
C ILE A 412 -1.38 -10.96 2.87
N PHE A 413 -1.11 -12.11 2.23
CA PHE A 413 -2.04 -12.80 1.35
C PHE A 413 -2.15 -14.29 1.65
N LYS A 414 -3.36 -14.85 1.62
CA LYS A 414 -3.61 -16.27 1.52
C LYS A 414 -3.77 -16.65 0.05
N LEU A 415 -2.74 -17.21 -0.57
CA LEU A 415 -2.73 -17.58 -1.98
C LEU A 415 -3.48 -18.90 -2.23
N GLY A 416 -3.57 -19.77 -1.21
CA GLY A 416 -4.07 -21.13 -1.35
C GLY A 416 -3.18 -21.96 -2.26
N THR A 417 -3.77 -22.66 -3.23
CA THR A 417 -3.05 -23.55 -4.15
C THR A 417 -2.79 -22.94 -5.54
N LYS A 418 -3.10 -21.65 -5.75
CA LYS A 418 -3.04 -21.00 -7.07
C LYS A 418 -1.73 -21.25 -7.82
N TYR A 419 -0.59 -21.03 -7.14
CA TYR A 419 0.73 -21.19 -7.77
C TYR A 419 1.21 -22.64 -7.75
N SER A 420 0.97 -23.37 -6.66
CA SER A 420 1.32 -24.79 -6.59
C SER A 420 0.55 -25.63 -7.60
N ASP A 421 -0.73 -25.33 -7.84
CA ASP A 421 -1.52 -26.01 -8.89
C ASP A 421 -0.99 -25.67 -10.29
N SER A 422 -0.86 -24.37 -10.62
CA SER A 422 -0.44 -23.94 -11.96
C SER A 422 0.98 -24.38 -12.33
N MET A 423 1.88 -24.47 -11.34
CA MET A 423 3.28 -24.84 -11.52
C MET A 423 3.55 -26.32 -11.17
N ASN A 424 2.51 -27.13 -10.92
CA ASN A 424 2.60 -28.53 -10.55
C ASN A 424 3.60 -28.77 -9.40
N ALA A 425 3.56 -27.91 -8.37
CA ALA A 425 4.43 -27.98 -7.21
C ALA A 425 3.80 -28.86 -6.13
N MET A 426 4.37 -30.06 -5.91
CA MET A 426 3.80 -31.11 -5.09
C MET A 426 4.80 -31.69 -4.09
N TYR A 427 4.27 -32.21 -2.99
CA TYR A 427 4.99 -33.02 -2.01
C TYR A 427 4.26 -34.35 -1.77
N LYS A 428 4.93 -35.30 -1.12
CA LYS A 428 4.33 -36.57 -0.69
C LYS A 428 3.81 -36.46 0.74
N ASP A 429 2.54 -36.84 0.94
CA ASP A 429 1.92 -36.95 2.26
C ASP A 429 2.43 -38.18 3.05
N GLU A 430 1.87 -38.44 4.23
CA GLU A 430 2.22 -39.60 5.08
C GLU A 430 1.89 -40.95 4.43
N GLN A 431 0.95 -40.98 3.51
CA GLN A 431 0.51 -42.15 2.78
C GLN A 431 1.24 -42.32 1.44
N GLY A 432 2.06 -41.33 1.05
CA GLY A 432 2.80 -41.33 -0.22
C GLY A 432 2.01 -40.77 -1.41
N ASN A 433 0.87 -40.13 -1.17
CA ASN A 433 0.09 -39.46 -2.22
C ASN A 433 0.71 -38.11 -2.57
N ASP A 434 0.52 -37.66 -3.81
CA ASP A 434 0.88 -36.33 -4.24
C ASP A 434 -0.14 -35.31 -3.73
N CYS A 435 0.36 -34.27 -3.04
CA CYS A 435 -0.39 -33.16 -2.50
C CYS A 435 0.22 -31.84 -2.96
N VAL A 436 -0.59 -30.83 -3.21
CA VAL A 436 -0.12 -29.48 -3.53
C VAL A 436 0.10 -28.67 -2.26
N TYR A 437 1.05 -27.71 -2.29
CA TYR A 437 1.28 -26.81 -1.18
C TYR A 437 0.17 -25.78 -1.07
N HIS A 438 -0.24 -25.45 0.14
CA HIS A 438 -1.00 -24.24 0.43
C HIS A 438 -0.02 -23.10 0.71
N MET A 439 -0.14 -21.99 -0.03
CA MET A 439 0.86 -20.93 -0.03
C MET A 439 0.30 -19.63 0.53
N GLY A 440 1.14 -18.89 1.24
CA GLY A 440 0.96 -17.50 1.60
C GLY A 440 2.05 -16.62 0.99
N CYS A 441 1.76 -15.33 0.82
CA CYS A 441 2.69 -14.31 0.34
C CYS A 441 2.62 -13.09 1.25
N TYR A 442 3.78 -12.53 1.63
CA TYR A 442 3.86 -11.53 2.68
C TYR A 442 4.90 -10.47 2.34
N GLY A 443 4.45 -9.27 1.92
CA GLY A 443 5.31 -8.19 1.44
C GLY A 443 5.42 -7.00 2.40
N VAL A 444 6.64 -6.53 2.67
CA VAL A 444 6.93 -5.27 3.38
C VAL A 444 7.71 -4.35 2.47
N GLY A 445 7.17 -3.16 2.20
CA GLY A 445 7.86 -2.10 1.46
C GLY A 445 8.88 -1.38 2.34
N VAL A 446 10.13 -1.87 2.40
CA VAL A 446 11.19 -1.33 3.27
C VAL A 446 11.43 0.16 3.01
N THR A 447 11.58 0.54 1.75
CA THR A 447 11.81 1.95 1.36
C THR A 447 10.58 2.81 1.54
N ARG A 448 9.39 2.25 1.36
CA ARG A 448 8.12 2.93 1.64
C ARG A 448 7.92 3.12 3.16
N THR A 449 8.29 2.13 3.97
CA THR A 449 8.32 2.25 5.45
C THR A 449 9.23 3.39 5.90
N LEU A 450 10.42 3.53 5.32
CA LEU A 450 11.32 4.66 5.61
C LEU A 450 10.61 6.01 5.39
N GLN A 451 9.94 6.17 4.25
CA GLN A 451 9.24 7.42 3.96
C GLN A 451 8.01 7.62 4.83
N ALA A 452 7.24 6.57 5.14
CA ALA A 452 6.10 6.63 6.05
C ALA A 452 6.50 7.06 7.48
N VAL A 453 7.64 6.55 7.98
CA VAL A 453 8.21 7.01 9.26
C VAL A 453 8.47 8.51 9.24
N ILE A 454 9.08 9.03 8.19
CA ILE A 454 9.36 10.47 8.05
C ILE A 454 8.06 11.27 7.91
N GLU A 455 7.06 10.75 7.18
CA GLU A 455 5.78 11.43 7.00
C GLU A 455 5.01 11.59 8.31
N GLN A 456 5.09 10.61 9.21
CA GLN A 456 4.45 10.69 10.52
C GLN A 456 5.28 11.42 11.58
N ASN A 457 6.61 11.51 11.40
CA ASN A 457 7.54 12.01 12.41
C ASN A 457 8.38 13.17 11.87
N ASN A 458 7.81 14.35 11.83
CA ASN A 458 8.47 15.57 11.38
C ASN A 458 7.85 16.83 12.01
N ASP A 459 8.56 17.95 11.91
CA ASP A 459 8.09 19.29 12.22
C ASP A 459 8.60 20.30 11.16
N GLU A 460 8.35 21.59 11.39
CA GLU A 460 8.81 22.67 10.51
C GLU A 460 10.33 22.77 10.36
N HIS A 461 11.09 22.18 11.27
CA HIS A 461 12.56 22.21 11.28
C HIS A 461 13.17 21.02 10.54
N GLY A 462 12.50 19.85 10.52
CA GLY A 462 13.01 18.66 9.87
C GLY A 462 12.41 17.35 10.38
N ILE A 463 13.16 16.28 10.23
CA ILE A 463 12.76 14.93 10.64
C ILE A 463 12.87 14.79 12.18
N ILE A 464 12.02 13.95 12.76
CA ILE A 464 12.07 13.51 14.16
C ILE A 464 12.16 11.99 14.17
N TRP A 465 13.36 11.43 14.07
CA TRP A 465 13.51 9.99 13.99
C TRP A 465 13.12 9.26 15.27
N PRO A 466 12.35 8.16 15.18
CA PRO A 466 12.39 7.11 16.19
C PRO A 466 13.83 6.57 16.31
N VAL A 467 14.30 6.32 17.52
CA VAL A 467 15.68 5.87 17.78
C VAL A 467 16.04 4.60 16.99
N SER A 468 15.11 3.67 16.90
CA SER A 468 15.27 2.36 16.25
C SER A 468 15.67 2.43 14.77
N VAL A 469 15.26 3.49 14.06
CA VAL A 469 15.47 3.65 12.61
C VAL A 469 16.29 4.91 12.26
N ALA A 470 16.70 5.68 13.26
CA ALA A 470 17.54 6.86 13.07
C ALA A 470 18.88 6.48 12.42
N PRO A 471 19.41 7.26 11.46
CA PRO A 471 20.69 6.94 10.81
C PRO A 471 21.86 6.92 11.78
N TYR A 472 21.80 7.72 12.81
CA TYR A 472 22.62 7.74 14.01
C TYR A 472 21.73 8.10 15.20
N GLU A 473 22.09 7.69 16.40
CA GLU A 473 21.29 7.94 17.61
C GLU A 473 21.68 9.23 18.31
N VAL A 474 22.97 9.57 18.21
CA VAL A 474 23.55 10.79 18.80
C VAL A 474 24.32 11.57 17.73
N ILE A 475 24.15 12.89 17.72
CA ILE A 475 25.04 13.80 17.00
C ILE A 475 25.81 14.65 18.02
N VAL A 476 27.14 14.59 17.94
CA VAL A 476 28.06 15.48 18.69
C VAL A 476 28.42 16.65 17.78
N THR A 477 27.99 17.86 18.13
CA THR A 477 28.23 19.06 17.35
C THR A 477 29.35 19.89 18.00
N VAL A 478 30.49 20.01 17.33
CA VAL A 478 31.62 20.85 17.80
C VAL A 478 31.42 22.26 17.28
N VAL A 479 31.29 23.23 18.19
CA VAL A 479 31.01 24.65 17.82
C VAL A 479 32.20 25.29 17.12
N ASN A 480 33.41 25.06 17.60
CA ASN A 480 34.66 25.55 17.01
C ASN A 480 35.69 24.42 16.87
N PRO A 481 35.85 23.83 15.68
CA PRO A 481 36.77 22.72 15.48
C PRO A 481 38.26 23.11 15.54
N ALA A 482 38.59 24.41 15.55
CA ALA A 482 39.94 24.90 15.77
C ALA A 482 40.32 24.94 17.26
N ASP A 483 39.37 24.74 18.17
CA ASP A 483 39.57 24.71 19.63
C ASP A 483 39.88 23.26 20.05
N GLU A 484 41.13 23.01 20.45
CA GLU A 484 41.59 21.69 20.88
C GLU A 484 40.80 21.14 22.08
N ALA A 485 40.37 21.98 23.02
CA ALA A 485 39.56 21.51 24.15
C ALA A 485 38.19 20.98 23.71
N GLN A 486 37.55 21.64 22.75
CA GLN A 486 36.29 21.19 22.20
C GLN A 486 36.46 19.88 21.42
N MET A 487 37.49 19.78 20.57
CA MET A 487 37.76 18.57 19.80
C MET A 487 38.09 17.37 20.69
N ASN A 488 38.93 17.56 21.71
CA ASN A 488 39.31 16.50 22.65
C ASN A 488 38.10 16.01 23.45
N LEU A 489 37.24 16.93 23.91
CA LEU A 489 36.04 16.57 24.64
C LEU A 489 35.02 15.83 23.73
N ALA A 490 34.85 16.28 22.49
CA ALA A 490 33.99 15.61 21.51
C ALA A 490 34.47 14.19 21.23
N ALA A 491 35.77 13.99 21.01
CA ALA A 491 36.36 12.66 20.79
C ALA A 491 36.19 11.74 22.01
N SER A 492 36.31 12.27 23.24
CA SER A 492 36.05 11.49 24.46
C SER A 492 34.58 11.05 24.55
N ILE A 493 33.63 11.94 24.22
CA ILE A 493 32.20 11.64 24.23
C ILE A 493 31.88 10.58 23.17
N GLU A 494 32.41 10.70 21.94
CA GLU A 494 32.26 9.73 20.88
C GLU A 494 32.75 8.34 21.31
N GLU A 495 33.98 8.25 21.81
CA GLU A 495 34.58 6.99 22.28
C GLU A 495 33.77 6.32 23.40
N GLU A 496 33.27 7.12 24.36
CA GLU A 496 32.47 6.60 25.48
C GLU A 496 31.11 6.07 25.02
N LEU A 497 30.43 6.75 24.10
CA LEU A 497 29.17 6.33 23.52
C LEU A 497 29.34 5.07 22.66
N GLU A 498 30.37 5.03 21.81
CA GLU A 498 30.66 3.88 20.95
C GLU A 498 31.00 2.62 21.77
N LYS A 499 31.75 2.73 22.87
CA LYS A 499 32.00 1.62 23.81
C LYS A 499 30.71 1.04 24.43
N LYS A 500 29.66 1.84 24.50
CA LYS A 500 28.33 1.43 24.97
C LYS A 500 27.41 0.97 23.83
N GLY A 501 27.92 0.89 22.59
CA GLY A 501 27.19 0.45 21.41
C GLY A 501 26.20 1.48 20.85
N ILE A 502 26.43 2.77 21.12
CA ILE A 502 25.64 3.88 20.58
C ILE A 502 26.31 4.38 19.31
N GLU A 503 25.53 4.58 18.26
CA GLU A 503 26.02 5.09 16.98
C GLU A 503 26.07 6.62 16.99
N VAL A 504 27.26 7.18 16.83
CA VAL A 504 27.53 8.60 16.93
C VAL A 504 27.93 9.21 15.60
N LEU A 505 27.38 10.38 15.30
CA LEU A 505 27.83 11.26 14.22
C LEU A 505 28.50 12.49 14.84
N VAL A 506 29.79 12.74 14.52
CA VAL A 506 30.48 13.96 14.93
C VAL A 506 30.44 15.00 13.80
N ASP A 507 29.90 16.19 14.10
CA ASP A 507 29.94 17.35 13.18
C ASP A 507 31.08 18.28 13.56
N ASP A 508 32.24 18.00 12.98
CA ASP A 508 33.49 18.74 13.12
C ASP A 508 33.77 19.69 11.93
N ARG A 509 32.78 19.94 11.08
CA ARG A 509 32.94 20.83 9.92
C ARG A 509 33.32 22.24 10.35
N ASP A 510 34.17 22.92 9.56
CA ASP A 510 34.45 24.35 9.73
C ASP A 510 33.29 25.18 9.14
N GLU A 511 32.16 25.21 9.87
CA GLU A 511 30.94 25.91 9.52
C GLU A 511 30.40 26.71 10.71
N ARG A 512 29.58 27.72 10.41
CA ARG A 512 28.94 28.53 11.48
C ARG A 512 28.03 27.68 12.34
N PRO A 513 28.04 27.85 13.68
CA PRO A 513 27.20 27.05 14.59
C PRO A 513 25.72 26.99 14.18
N GLY A 514 25.14 28.11 13.73
CA GLY A 514 23.76 28.16 13.29
C GLY A 514 23.46 27.32 12.01
N VAL A 515 24.47 27.05 11.17
CA VAL A 515 24.32 26.13 10.03
C VAL A 515 24.31 24.71 10.54
N LYS A 516 25.26 24.34 11.42
CA LYS A 516 25.35 23.00 12.01
C LYS A 516 24.07 22.64 12.77
N PHE A 517 23.51 23.57 13.55
CA PHE A 517 22.27 23.33 14.30
C PHE A 517 21.07 23.12 13.37
N LYS A 518 20.95 23.93 12.30
CA LYS A 518 19.87 23.75 11.31
C LYS A 518 20.01 22.45 10.54
N ASP A 519 21.22 22.04 10.23
CA ASP A 519 21.48 20.76 9.57
C ASP A 519 21.14 19.59 10.51
N ALA A 520 21.52 19.68 11.80
CA ALA A 520 21.20 18.68 12.81
C ALA A 520 19.68 18.53 13.01
N ASP A 521 18.96 19.66 13.10
CA ASP A 521 17.50 19.65 13.24
C ASP A 521 16.82 19.12 11.96
N LEU A 522 17.31 19.47 10.76
CA LEU A 522 16.80 18.97 9.48
C LEU A 522 17.00 17.45 9.33
N ILE A 523 18.19 16.95 9.65
CA ILE A 523 18.52 15.52 9.60
C ILE A 523 17.74 14.76 10.66
N GLY A 524 17.54 15.36 11.84
CA GLY A 524 16.63 14.87 12.85
C GLY A 524 17.17 13.78 13.79
N ILE A 525 18.50 13.70 14.00
CA ILE A 525 19.11 12.72 14.91
C ILE A 525 18.54 12.91 16.34
N PRO A 526 18.12 11.84 17.02
CA PRO A 526 17.34 11.91 18.26
C PRO A 526 18.00 12.72 19.38
N VAL A 527 19.29 12.57 19.60
CA VAL A 527 20.05 13.25 20.65
C VAL A 527 21.12 14.14 20.05
N ARG A 528 21.17 15.41 20.44
CA ARG A 528 22.26 16.34 20.12
C ARG A 528 23.06 16.72 21.37
N ILE A 529 24.37 16.46 21.35
CA ILE A 529 25.32 16.91 22.35
C ILE A 529 26.18 18.01 21.70
N THR A 530 26.08 19.24 22.18
CA THR A 530 26.83 20.38 21.65
C THR A 530 28.03 20.68 22.54
N VAL A 531 29.22 20.58 21.94
CA VAL A 531 30.49 20.90 22.58
C VAL A 531 30.89 22.32 22.20
N GLY A 532 30.76 23.24 23.15
CA GLY A 532 30.95 24.66 22.94
C GLY A 532 31.90 25.31 23.98
N LYS A 533 31.66 26.56 24.35
CA LYS A 533 32.53 27.36 25.20
C LYS A 533 32.79 26.76 26.58
N LEU A 534 31.92 25.91 27.10
CA LEU A 534 32.04 25.25 28.38
C LEU A 534 32.88 23.96 28.35
N ALA A 535 33.47 23.62 27.20
CA ALA A 535 34.28 22.41 27.04
C ALA A 535 35.46 22.34 28.03
N GLY A 536 36.12 23.50 28.32
CA GLY A 536 37.19 23.57 29.30
C GLY A 536 36.75 23.27 30.74
N GLU A 537 35.45 23.32 31.06
CA GLU A 537 34.84 22.91 32.32
C GLU A 537 34.30 21.48 32.30
N GLY A 538 34.47 20.75 31.19
CA GLY A 538 33.88 19.43 30.98
C GLY A 538 32.34 19.42 30.84
N LYS A 539 31.75 20.56 30.46
CA LYS A 539 30.30 20.71 30.30
C LYS A 539 29.89 20.85 28.86
N VAL A 540 28.71 20.34 28.55
CA VAL A 540 28.07 20.32 27.23
C VAL A 540 26.61 20.73 27.29
N GLU A 541 26.06 21.11 26.14
CA GLU A 541 24.62 21.29 25.99
C GLU A 541 24.01 19.99 25.45
N TYR A 542 22.95 19.50 26.11
CA TYR A 542 22.21 18.29 25.77
C TYR A 542 20.81 18.68 25.31
N LYS A 543 20.39 18.18 24.14
CA LYS A 543 19.05 18.44 23.58
C LYS A 543 18.49 17.21 22.91
N LEU A 544 17.22 16.89 23.20
CA LEU A 544 16.45 15.93 22.42
C LEU A 544 15.85 16.61 21.19
N ARG A 545 15.89 15.94 20.03
CA ARG A 545 15.34 16.48 18.78
C ARG A 545 13.84 16.80 18.88
N ARG A 546 13.09 15.98 19.59
CA ARG A 546 11.64 16.12 19.80
C ARG A 546 11.24 17.20 20.80
N GLU A 547 12.21 17.77 21.53
CA GLU A 547 11.96 18.76 22.58
C GLU A 547 12.55 20.12 22.20
N SER A 548 11.93 21.18 22.66
CA SER A 548 12.43 22.55 22.47
C SER A 548 13.51 22.92 23.51
N GLU A 549 13.47 22.30 24.67
CA GLU A 549 14.35 22.61 25.80
C GLU A 549 15.75 22.02 25.61
N MET A 550 16.73 22.73 26.12
CA MET A 550 18.14 22.34 26.15
C MET A 550 18.64 22.46 27.57
N SER A 551 19.41 21.50 28.02
CA SER A 551 20.05 21.51 29.35
C SER A 551 21.57 21.56 29.23
N VAL A 552 22.22 22.20 30.24
CA VAL A 552 23.68 22.18 30.36
C VAL A 552 24.04 21.21 31.47
N MET A 553 24.92 20.25 31.19
CA MET A 553 25.33 19.22 32.12
C MET A 553 26.80 18.82 31.90
N THR A 554 27.34 17.96 32.77
CA THR A 554 28.67 17.40 32.55
C THR A 554 28.66 16.45 31.32
N SER A 555 29.79 16.27 30.67
CA SER A 555 29.91 15.32 29.55
C SER A 555 29.53 13.90 29.97
N ALA A 556 29.90 13.48 31.17
CA ALA A 556 29.55 12.17 31.71
C ALA A 556 28.04 11.98 31.92
N ASP A 557 27.35 12.99 32.45
CA ASP A 557 25.89 12.95 32.61
C ASP A 557 25.19 12.94 31.23
N ALA A 558 25.69 13.69 30.26
CA ALA A 558 25.14 13.72 28.90
C ALA A 558 25.30 12.38 28.19
N VAL A 559 26.47 11.75 28.33
CA VAL A 559 26.69 10.38 27.81
C VAL A 559 25.73 9.38 28.45
N GLN A 560 25.61 9.42 29.80
CA GLN A 560 24.72 8.50 30.51
C GLN A 560 23.24 8.72 30.10
N ALA A 561 22.79 9.97 30.04
CA ALA A 561 21.43 10.30 29.61
C ALA A 561 21.13 9.82 28.17
N ALA A 562 22.09 9.99 27.25
CA ALA A 562 21.96 9.50 25.89
C ALA A 562 21.86 7.96 25.82
N VAL A 563 22.71 7.27 26.58
CA VAL A 563 22.69 5.80 26.65
C VAL A 563 21.36 5.28 27.20
N ASP A 564 20.90 5.85 28.32
CA ASP A 564 19.66 5.44 28.98
C ASP A 564 18.46 5.61 28.04
N LEU A 565 18.37 6.76 27.35
CA LEU A 565 17.34 7.02 26.36
C LEU A 565 17.37 6.01 25.19
N VAL A 566 18.56 5.86 24.60
CA VAL A 566 18.71 5.01 23.40
C VAL A 566 18.39 3.55 23.72
N LEU A 567 18.86 3.03 24.85
CA LEU A 567 18.57 1.65 25.24
C LEU A 567 17.09 1.46 25.59
N ALA A 568 16.46 2.40 26.29
CA ALA A 568 15.04 2.33 26.59
C ALA A 568 14.18 2.29 25.30
N GLU A 569 14.47 3.16 24.31
CA GLU A 569 13.70 3.22 23.07
C GLU A 569 14.04 2.11 22.07
N ARG A 570 15.27 1.59 22.05
CA ARG A 570 15.62 0.42 21.23
C ARG A 570 14.89 -0.85 21.64
N PHE A 571 14.73 -1.06 22.94
CA PHE A 571 14.21 -2.31 23.49
C PHE A 571 12.78 -2.20 24.03
N GLY A 572 12.17 -1.01 23.96
CA GLY A 572 10.80 -0.78 24.43
C GLY A 572 10.65 -0.97 25.94
N MET A 573 11.69 -0.63 26.71
CA MET A 573 11.72 -0.74 28.19
C MET A 573 11.19 0.53 28.84
#